data_ef9b0bb87f4469967db7e760fc926445
#
_entry.id   ef9b0bb87f4469967db7e760fc926445
#
_cell.length_a   1.000
_cell.length_b   1.000
_cell.length_c   1.000
_cell.angle_alpha   90.00
_cell.angle_beta   90.00
_cell.angle_gamma   90.00
#
_symmetry.space_group_name_H-M   'P 1'
#
loop_
_entity.id
_entity.type
_entity.pdbx_description
1 polymer ?
#
loop_
_entity_poly.entity_id
_entity_poly.type
_entity_poly.pdbx_seq_one_letter_code
_entity_poly.pdbx_strand_id
1 'polypeptide(L)'
;MLFRSEPPGDSPLLRLDEVVATPHLGASTSEAQDKAGTTVAEMVRLALLGEFVPFAVNLATGEVSETVRPFVPLAARLGRILVGLADGALRSIECRYEGRIAEGDVGVLTLAILKGAISGVVDEPVSFVNAPVLARERGLVVSETKSAVPTDYVNLVSVRGRTDAGEEVSVAGTLGARDAQRVLRVNGYDIEMAPASNMVFIAYEDRPGVIGTVGTILGEADVNIATMDVGRPSKGGTALMGLTLDSPVEPAVLARIVGAVGAEGARAITLED
;
A
#
# COMPACT_ATOMS: atom_id res chain seq x y z
N MET A 1 6.40 12.57 34.52
CA MET A 1 7.40 13.43 33.81
C MET A 1 8.73 12.70 33.89
N LEU A 2 9.43 12.54 32.79
CA LEU A 2 10.79 12.00 32.77
C LEU A 2 11.80 13.15 32.70
N PHE A 3 12.91 13.03 33.42
CA PHE A 3 14.01 13.97 33.28
C PHE A 3 14.74 13.75 31.94
N ARG A 4 15.28 14.83 31.37
CA ARG A 4 16.02 14.78 30.10
C ARG A 4 17.35 14.01 30.22
N SER A 5 17.92 13.97 31.42
CA SER A 5 19.14 13.20 31.75
C SER A 5 18.93 12.37 33.00
N GLU A 6 19.52 11.19 33.06
CA GLU A 6 19.47 10.28 34.21
C GLU A 6 20.90 9.85 34.58
N PRO A 7 21.32 10.12 35.81
CA PRO A 7 20.62 10.85 36.88
C PRO A 7 20.40 12.33 36.56
N PRO A 8 19.33 12.97 37.11
CA PRO A 8 18.93 14.31 36.70
C PRO A 8 19.87 15.43 37.18
N GLY A 9 20.95 15.09 37.85
CA GLY A 9 21.91 16.06 38.37
C GLY A 9 21.28 17.02 39.36
N ASP A 10 21.73 18.29 39.36
CA ASP A 10 21.25 19.33 40.25
C ASP A 10 20.02 20.06 39.68
N SER A 11 18.95 19.28 39.44
CA SER A 11 17.69 19.83 38.92
C SER A 11 16.97 20.68 39.99
N PRO A 12 16.54 21.92 39.68
CA PRO A 12 15.78 22.75 40.60
C PRO A 12 14.45 22.10 41.02
N LEU A 13 13.87 21.19 40.23
CA LEU A 13 12.65 20.48 40.54
C LEU A 13 12.80 19.57 41.77
N LEU A 14 14.00 19.03 42.04
CA LEU A 14 14.27 18.15 43.18
C LEU A 14 14.29 18.92 44.51
N ARG A 15 14.23 20.25 44.49
CA ARG A 15 14.24 21.12 45.69
C ARG A 15 12.86 21.56 46.10
N LEU A 16 11.82 21.19 45.35
CA LEU A 16 10.44 21.54 45.64
C LEU A 16 9.82 20.47 46.55
N ASP A 17 9.19 20.87 47.64
CA ASP A 17 8.57 19.96 48.61
C ASP A 17 7.40 19.16 47.99
N GLU A 18 6.77 19.68 46.94
CA GLU A 18 5.65 19.03 46.24
C GLU A 18 6.12 18.01 45.20
N VAL A 19 7.43 17.91 44.96
CA VAL A 19 7.99 16.98 43.96
C VAL A 19 8.47 15.70 44.60
N VAL A 20 7.84 14.59 44.26
CA VAL A 20 8.32 13.25 44.60
C VAL A 20 9.09 12.70 43.41
N ALA A 21 10.37 12.46 43.59
CA ALA A 21 11.23 11.85 42.57
C ALA A 21 11.59 10.42 42.98
N THR A 22 11.47 9.51 42.03
CA THR A 22 11.90 8.12 42.17
C THR A 22 12.99 7.79 41.16
N PRO A 23 13.85 6.78 41.40
CA PRO A 23 14.68 6.22 40.33
C PRO A 23 13.82 5.72 39.19
N HIS A 24 14.44 5.40 38.05
CA HIS A 24 13.74 4.84 36.86
C HIS A 24 13.22 3.42 37.20
N LEU A 25 12.00 3.34 37.71
CA LEU A 25 11.39 2.10 38.25
C LEU A 25 10.37 1.44 37.27
N GLY A 26 10.12 2.02 36.09
CA GLY A 26 9.04 1.59 35.20
C GLY A 26 9.11 0.12 34.74
N ALA A 27 10.29 -0.48 34.73
CA ALA A 27 10.50 -1.89 34.37
C ALA A 27 11.18 -2.70 35.48
N SER A 28 11.02 -2.31 36.77
CA SER A 28 11.73 -2.93 37.89
C SER A 28 11.00 -4.11 38.53
N THR A 29 9.75 -4.39 38.12
CA THR A 29 9.03 -5.59 38.58
C THR A 29 9.21 -6.74 37.56
N SER A 30 9.20 -8.00 38.02
CA SER A 30 9.26 -9.17 37.14
C SER A 30 8.17 -9.13 36.07
N GLU A 31 6.97 -8.74 36.44
CA GLU A 31 5.84 -8.61 35.51
C GLU A 31 6.09 -7.56 34.41
N ALA A 32 6.69 -6.41 34.75
CA ALA A 32 7.03 -5.37 33.79
C ALA A 32 8.18 -5.83 32.85
N GLN A 33 9.15 -6.59 33.38
CA GLN A 33 10.25 -7.16 32.60
C GLN A 33 9.73 -8.23 31.62
N ASP A 34 8.87 -9.13 32.06
CA ASP A 34 8.25 -10.17 31.22
C ASP A 34 7.42 -9.55 30.09
N LYS A 35 6.63 -8.53 30.43
CA LYS A 35 5.85 -7.77 29.43
C LYS A 35 6.75 -7.05 28.41
N ALA A 36 7.81 -6.39 28.87
CA ALA A 36 8.76 -5.73 27.99
C ALA A 36 9.46 -6.75 27.08
N GLY A 37 9.91 -7.89 27.63
CA GLY A 37 10.58 -8.95 26.90
C GLY A 37 9.69 -9.56 25.81
N THR A 38 8.44 -9.90 26.13
CA THR A 38 7.48 -10.44 25.15
C THR A 38 7.12 -9.41 24.08
N THR A 39 6.93 -8.15 24.45
CA THR A 39 6.66 -7.06 23.49
C THR A 39 7.84 -6.88 22.53
N VAL A 40 9.08 -6.81 23.04
CA VAL A 40 10.26 -6.66 22.18
C VAL A 40 10.44 -7.88 21.26
N ALA A 41 10.25 -9.10 21.75
CA ALA A 41 10.33 -10.29 20.93
C ALA A 41 9.32 -10.26 19.77
N GLU A 42 8.09 -9.84 20.01
CA GLU A 42 7.08 -9.67 18.98
C GLU A 42 7.47 -8.57 17.98
N MET A 43 7.99 -7.42 18.43
CA MET A 43 8.45 -6.36 17.53
C MET A 43 9.61 -6.82 16.64
N VAL A 44 10.54 -7.61 17.19
CA VAL A 44 11.64 -8.21 16.41
C VAL A 44 11.09 -9.19 15.37
N ARG A 45 10.12 -10.02 15.75
CA ARG A 45 9.45 -10.93 14.81
C ARG A 45 8.82 -10.18 13.64
N LEU A 46 8.04 -9.13 13.91
CA LEU A 46 7.44 -8.27 12.88
C LEU A 46 8.51 -7.65 11.98
N ALA A 47 9.59 -7.13 12.57
CA ALA A 47 10.69 -6.54 11.80
C ALA A 47 11.36 -7.55 10.85
N LEU A 48 11.61 -8.78 11.32
CA LEU A 48 12.22 -9.84 10.51
C LEU A 48 11.31 -10.33 9.38
N LEU A 49 9.99 -10.26 9.56
CA LEU A 49 8.99 -10.53 8.53
C LEU A 49 8.78 -9.33 7.57
N GLY A 50 9.46 -8.20 7.80
CA GLY A 50 9.26 -6.99 7.02
C GLY A 50 7.92 -6.31 7.26
N GLU A 51 7.21 -6.68 8.33
CA GLU A 51 5.93 -6.09 8.72
C GLU A 51 6.11 -4.76 9.46
N PHE A 52 5.01 -4.02 9.62
CA PHE A 52 5.03 -2.75 10.34
C PHE A 52 5.28 -2.97 11.84
N VAL A 53 6.28 -2.26 12.38
CA VAL A 53 6.66 -2.30 13.80
C VAL A 53 6.16 -1.03 14.50
N PRO A 54 5.09 -1.10 15.33
CA PRO A 54 4.42 0.09 15.89
C PRO A 54 5.30 0.99 16.77
N PHE A 55 6.33 0.42 17.40
CA PHE A 55 7.20 1.12 18.35
C PHE A 55 8.62 1.35 17.84
N ALA A 56 8.83 1.28 16.51
CA ALA A 56 10.13 1.50 15.91
C ALA A 56 10.53 2.99 16.03
N VAL A 57 11.64 3.28 16.69
CA VAL A 57 12.12 4.65 16.95
C VAL A 57 12.70 5.35 15.70
N ASN A 58 12.97 4.59 14.67
CA ASN A 58 13.52 5.06 13.39
C ASN A 58 12.45 5.19 12.28
N LEU A 59 11.18 5.08 12.61
CA LEU A 59 10.07 5.42 11.72
C LEU A 59 9.62 6.85 12.00
N ALA A 60 9.48 7.64 10.94
CA ALA A 60 8.98 9.02 11.01
C ALA A 60 7.44 9.06 11.04
N THR A 61 6.83 8.22 11.87
CA THR A 61 5.37 8.18 12.06
C THR A 61 5.03 8.33 13.53
N GLY A 62 3.92 9.01 13.80
CA GLY A 62 3.34 9.06 15.13
C GLY A 62 2.67 7.75 15.54
N GLU A 63 1.86 7.80 16.60
CA GLU A 63 1.06 6.67 17.05
C GLU A 63 0.00 6.33 15.98
N VAL A 64 0.03 5.10 15.47
CA VAL A 64 -0.90 4.64 14.44
C VAL A 64 -2.23 4.29 15.07
N SER A 65 -3.27 5.06 14.76
CA SER A 65 -4.62 4.84 15.25
C SER A 65 -5.23 3.51 14.80
N GLU A 66 -6.20 3.01 15.56
CA GLU A 66 -6.97 1.81 15.20
C GLU A 66 -7.73 1.96 13.87
N THR A 67 -8.10 3.18 13.49
CA THR A 67 -8.75 3.49 12.21
C THR A 67 -7.78 3.37 11.03
N VAL A 68 -6.51 3.74 11.20
CA VAL A 68 -5.50 3.77 10.14
C VAL A 68 -4.82 2.41 9.95
N ARG A 69 -4.55 1.70 11.05
CA ARG A 69 -3.79 0.43 11.05
C ARG A 69 -4.32 -0.62 10.06
N PRO A 70 -5.63 -0.89 9.94
CA PRO A 70 -6.15 -1.89 9.00
C PRO A 70 -5.86 -1.59 7.53
N PHE A 71 -5.62 -0.30 7.18
CA PHE A 71 -5.29 0.12 5.82
C PHE A 71 -3.84 -0.14 5.41
N VAL A 72 -2.94 -0.45 6.33
CA VAL A 72 -1.50 -0.65 6.02
C VAL A 72 -1.26 -1.74 4.97
N PRO A 73 -1.87 -2.94 5.06
CA PRO A 73 -1.69 -3.95 4.01
C PRO A 73 -2.26 -3.53 2.66
N LEU A 74 -3.43 -2.88 2.64
CA LEU A 74 -4.00 -2.34 1.39
C LEU A 74 -3.08 -1.30 0.77
N ALA A 75 -2.57 -0.36 1.56
CA ALA A 75 -1.67 0.70 1.10
C ALA A 75 -0.41 0.13 0.42
N ALA A 76 0.20 -0.91 0.99
CA ALA A 76 1.34 -1.60 0.37
C ALA A 76 0.97 -2.23 -0.98
N ARG A 77 -0.18 -2.92 -1.05
CA ARG A 77 -0.68 -3.51 -2.31
C ARG A 77 -0.99 -2.45 -3.36
N LEU A 78 -1.59 -1.31 -2.98
CA LEU A 78 -1.83 -0.19 -3.91
C LEU A 78 -0.52 0.37 -4.48
N GLY A 79 0.53 0.48 -3.66
CA GLY A 79 1.86 0.88 -4.13
C GLY A 79 2.45 -0.11 -5.15
N ARG A 80 2.31 -1.41 -4.91
CA ARG A 80 2.75 -2.47 -5.83
C ARG A 80 1.96 -2.45 -7.13
N ILE A 81 0.63 -2.31 -7.05
CA ILE A 81 -0.25 -2.20 -8.24
C ILE A 81 0.13 -0.98 -9.06
N LEU A 82 0.33 0.18 -8.42
CA LEU A 82 0.70 1.42 -9.11
C LEU A 82 1.93 1.24 -10.00
N VAL A 83 3.00 0.65 -9.46
CA VAL A 83 4.24 0.39 -10.20
C VAL A 83 4.02 -0.62 -11.32
N GLY A 84 3.24 -1.68 -11.07
CA GLY A 84 2.92 -2.66 -12.09
C GLY A 84 2.07 -2.12 -13.26
N LEU A 85 1.32 -1.04 -13.03
CA LEU A 85 0.56 -0.34 -14.07
C LEU A 85 1.44 0.57 -14.92
N ALA A 86 2.54 1.12 -14.37
CA ALA A 86 3.38 2.09 -15.03
C ALA A 86 4.20 1.49 -16.17
N ASP A 87 4.38 2.26 -17.25
CA ASP A 87 5.33 1.96 -18.31
C ASP A 87 6.59 2.84 -18.12
N GLY A 88 7.55 2.31 -17.38
CA GLY A 88 8.77 3.03 -17.03
C GLY A 88 8.88 3.42 -15.56
N ALA A 89 9.92 4.19 -15.24
CA ALA A 89 10.23 4.56 -13.87
C ALA A 89 9.33 5.69 -13.38
N LEU A 90 8.76 5.53 -12.18
CA LEU A 90 8.01 6.60 -11.52
C LEU A 90 8.96 7.72 -11.05
N ARG A 91 8.59 8.97 -11.31
CA ARG A 91 9.26 10.19 -10.82
C ARG A 91 8.55 10.82 -9.64
N SER A 92 7.24 10.61 -9.54
CA SER A 92 6.48 11.08 -8.39
C SER A 92 5.38 10.11 -8.00
N ILE A 93 5.07 10.09 -6.71
CA ILE A 93 3.90 9.43 -6.13
C ILE A 93 3.16 10.47 -5.28
N GLU A 94 1.88 10.65 -5.57
CA GLU A 94 0.95 11.44 -4.78
C GLU A 94 0.02 10.49 -4.03
N CYS A 95 0.05 10.54 -2.69
CA CYS A 95 -0.83 9.78 -1.81
C CYS A 95 -1.95 10.68 -1.32
N ARG A 96 -3.20 10.29 -1.51
CA ARG A 96 -4.37 11.03 -1.04
C ARG A 96 -5.22 10.16 -0.13
N TYR A 97 -5.54 10.68 1.03
CA TYR A 97 -6.32 10.03 2.07
C TYR A 97 -7.60 10.80 2.32
N GLU A 98 -8.76 10.13 2.22
CA GLU A 98 -10.07 10.76 2.36
C GLU A 98 -10.90 10.05 3.43
N GLY A 99 -11.72 10.82 4.14
CA GLY A 99 -12.59 10.35 5.21
C GLY A 99 -11.91 10.28 6.57
N ARG A 100 -12.38 9.39 7.44
CA ARG A 100 -11.93 9.30 8.84
C ARG A 100 -10.44 8.98 9.01
N ILE A 101 -9.84 8.24 8.08
CA ILE A 101 -8.40 7.98 8.12
C ILE A 101 -7.57 9.26 8.04
N ALA A 102 -8.10 10.30 7.38
CA ALA A 102 -7.41 11.58 7.21
C ALA A 102 -7.35 12.42 8.50
N GLU A 103 -8.14 12.09 9.52
CA GLU A 103 -8.11 12.72 10.83
C GLU A 103 -6.90 12.28 11.67
N GLY A 104 -6.35 11.09 11.37
CA GLY A 104 -5.19 10.51 12.03
C GLY A 104 -3.85 10.84 11.35
N ASP A 105 -2.79 10.26 11.91
CA ASP A 105 -1.48 10.21 11.25
C ASP A 105 -1.50 9.11 10.18
N VAL A 106 -1.40 9.49 8.93
CA VAL A 106 -1.41 8.59 7.77
C VAL A 106 -0.01 8.32 7.21
N GLY A 107 1.03 8.85 7.85
CA GLY A 107 2.42 8.66 7.43
C GLY A 107 2.80 7.19 7.27
N VAL A 108 2.26 6.30 8.11
CA VAL A 108 2.45 4.85 7.97
C VAL A 108 1.88 4.29 6.67
N LEU A 109 0.76 4.83 6.17
CA LEU A 109 0.17 4.41 4.89
C LEU A 109 1.04 4.87 3.73
N THR A 110 1.57 6.09 3.79
CA THR A 110 2.55 6.60 2.81
C THR A 110 3.80 5.73 2.78
N LEU A 111 4.33 5.32 3.95
CA LEU A 111 5.45 4.38 4.04
C LEU A 111 5.10 3.01 3.46
N ALA A 112 3.89 2.51 3.71
CA ALA A 112 3.41 1.24 3.15
C ALA A 112 3.31 1.29 1.62
N ILE A 113 2.75 2.38 1.06
CA ILE A 113 2.70 2.61 -0.39
C ILE A 113 4.12 2.61 -0.97
N LEU A 114 5.05 3.33 -0.34
CA LEU A 114 6.45 3.37 -0.77
C LEU A 114 7.10 1.99 -0.72
N LYS A 115 6.92 1.26 0.40
CA LYS A 115 7.42 -0.12 0.52
C LYS A 115 6.92 -0.97 -0.64
N GLY A 116 5.61 -0.99 -0.90
CA GLY A 116 5.02 -1.75 -1.99
C GLY A 116 5.54 -1.33 -3.37
N ALA A 117 5.65 -0.02 -3.62
CA ALA A 117 6.15 0.51 -4.89
C ALA A 117 7.63 0.14 -5.12
N ILE A 118 8.49 0.32 -4.11
CA ILE A 118 9.92 0.04 -4.24
C ILE A 118 10.19 -1.47 -4.32
N SER A 119 9.51 -2.31 -3.51
CA SER A 119 9.64 -3.78 -3.61
C SER A 119 9.30 -4.32 -5.00
N GLY A 120 8.57 -3.56 -5.80
CA GLY A 120 8.24 -3.89 -7.18
C GLY A 120 9.38 -3.72 -8.18
N VAL A 121 10.46 -3.02 -7.81
CA VAL A 121 11.51 -2.58 -8.73
C VAL A 121 12.93 -2.84 -8.23
N VAL A 122 13.09 -3.42 -7.05
CA VAL A 122 14.40 -3.76 -6.48
C VAL A 122 14.43 -5.22 -6.03
N ASP A 123 15.62 -5.83 -6.11
CA ASP A 123 15.84 -7.22 -5.66
C ASP A 123 16.21 -7.29 -4.18
N GLU A 124 16.58 -6.16 -3.56
CA GLU A 124 16.94 -6.08 -2.14
C GLU A 124 15.69 -6.03 -1.24
N PRO A 125 15.75 -6.58 -0.01
CA PRO A 125 14.62 -6.53 0.92
C PRO A 125 14.23 -5.09 1.28
N VAL A 126 12.96 -4.74 1.04
CA VAL A 126 12.41 -3.42 1.35
C VAL A 126 11.60 -3.47 2.64
N SER A 127 11.90 -2.56 3.55
CA SER A 127 11.21 -2.40 4.83
C SER A 127 10.58 -1.01 4.94
N PHE A 128 9.76 -0.79 5.96
CA PHE A 128 9.23 0.54 6.29
C PHE A 128 10.33 1.57 6.62
N VAL A 129 11.52 1.09 7.04
CA VAL A 129 12.65 1.95 7.42
C VAL A 129 13.46 2.39 6.19
N ASN A 130 13.78 1.47 5.28
CA ASN A 130 14.65 1.78 4.13
C ASN A 130 13.87 2.27 2.90
N ALA A 131 12.58 1.99 2.76
CA ALA A 131 11.78 2.44 1.63
C ALA A 131 11.88 3.94 1.33
N PRO A 132 11.82 4.88 2.32
CA PRO A 132 11.99 6.30 2.06
C PRO A 132 13.41 6.67 1.58
N VAL A 133 14.42 5.96 2.03
CA VAL A 133 15.81 6.16 1.62
C VAL A 133 15.99 5.73 0.18
N LEU A 134 15.56 4.51 -0.14
CA LEU A 134 15.59 3.95 -1.50
C LEU A 134 14.79 4.80 -2.50
N ALA A 135 13.64 5.33 -2.10
CA ALA A 135 12.84 6.25 -2.92
C ALA A 135 13.62 7.54 -3.23
N ARG A 136 14.26 8.14 -2.21
CA ARG A 136 15.04 9.36 -2.37
C ARG A 136 16.27 9.15 -3.26
N GLU A 137 16.98 8.03 -3.09
CA GLU A 137 18.14 7.69 -3.92
C GLU A 137 17.78 7.53 -5.40
N ARG A 138 16.54 7.10 -5.68
CA ARG A 138 16.00 7.00 -7.04
C ARG A 138 15.37 8.31 -7.56
N GLY A 139 15.43 9.38 -6.78
CA GLY A 139 14.86 10.67 -7.14
C GLY A 139 13.32 10.67 -7.19
N LEU A 140 12.67 9.73 -6.51
CA LEU A 140 11.21 9.64 -6.41
C LEU A 140 10.69 10.71 -5.45
N VAL A 141 9.87 11.63 -5.97
CA VAL A 141 9.20 12.66 -5.19
C VAL A 141 7.89 12.11 -4.64
N VAL A 142 7.69 12.23 -3.32
CA VAL A 142 6.47 11.75 -2.66
C VAL A 142 5.76 12.91 -2.01
N SER A 143 4.45 12.99 -2.24
CA SER A 143 3.57 13.99 -1.63
C SER A 143 2.36 13.33 -0.98
N GLU A 144 1.84 13.99 0.06
CA GLU A 144 0.71 13.52 0.84
C GLU A 144 -0.36 14.60 0.93
N THR A 145 -1.61 14.22 0.70
CA THR A 145 -2.77 15.09 0.82
C THR A 145 -3.86 14.41 1.65
N LYS A 146 -4.48 15.14 2.56
CA LYS A 146 -5.52 14.64 3.45
C LYS A 146 -6.81 15.44 3.29
N SER A 147 -7.96 14.75 3.31
CA SER A 147 -9.28 15.37 3.32
C SER A 147 -10.20 14.61 4.28
N ALA A 148 -10.61 15.24 5.37
CA ALA A 148 -11.57 14.63 6.29
C ALA A 148 -12.99 14.50 5.71
N VAL A 149 -13.26 15.17 4.58
CA VAL A 149 -14.55 15.08 3.89
C VAL A 149 -14.56 13.81 3.03
N PRO A 150 -15.41 12.84 3.35
CA PRO A 150 -15.56 11.66 2.51
C PRO A 150 -16.29 12.04 1.20
N THR A 151 -15.87 11.44 0.08
CA THR A 151 -16.56 11.60 -1.21
C THR A 151 -17.58 10.49 -1.40
N ASP A 152 -17.16 9.34 -1.92
CA ASP A 152 -18.05 8.21 -2.23
C ASP A 152 -17.97 7.09 -1.17
N TYR A 153 -16.90 7.07 -0.38
CA TYR A 153 -16.60 6.03 0.61
C TYR A 153 -16.26 6.63 1.96
N VAL A 154 -16.54 5.91 3.05
CA VAL A 154 -16.21 6.35 4.42
C VAL A 154 -14.72 6.64 4.57
N ASN A 155 -13.89 5.85 3.91
CA ASN A 155 -12.45 6.04 3.82
C ASN A 155 -11.98 5.63 2.42
N LEU A 156 -11.07 6.38 1.85
CA LEU A 156 -10.46 6.09 0.56
C LEU A 156 -8.95 6.39 0.59
N VAL A 157 -8.17 5.46 0.07
CA VAL A 157 -6.75 5.65 -0.21
C VAL A 157 -6.58 5.71 -1.72
N SER A 158 -6.11 6.84 -2.24
CA SER A 158 -5.82 7.02 -3.66
C SER A 158 -4.34 7.28 -3.85
N VAL A 159 -3.75 6.62 -4.83
CA VAL A 159 -2.33 6.76 -5.17
C VAL A 159 -2.23 7.08 -6.65
N ARG A 160 -1.51 8.15 -6.97
CA ARG A 160 -1.23 8.56 -8.35
C ARG A 160 0.27 8.60 -8.56
N GLY A 161 0.73 8.09 -9.67
CA GLY A 161 2.12 8.12 -10.09
C GLY A 161 2.29 8.84 -11.43
N ARG A 162 3.45 9.47 -11.62
CA ARG A 162 3.86 10.00 -12.92
C ARG A 162 5.21 9.42 -13.29
N THR A 163 5.31 8.87 -14.51
CA THR A 163 6.54 8.31 -15.04
C THR A 163 7.50 9.38 -15.58
N ASP A 164 8.71 8.99 -15.90
CA ASP A 164 9.70 9.84 -16.57
C ASP A 164 9.28 10.24 -17.99
N ALA A 165 8.45 9.44 -18.65
CA ALA A 165 7.83 9.78 -19.94
C ALA A 165 6.62 10.72 -19.80
N GLY A 166 6.19 11.06 -18.57
CA GLY A 166 5.05 11.93 -18.30
C GLY A 166 3.70 11.21 -18.28
N GLU A 167 3.67 9.88 -18.38
CA GLU A 167 2.46 9.08 -18.23
C GLU A 167 1.94 9.15 -16.80
N GLU A 168 0.62 9.26 -16.62
CA GLU A 168 -0.04 9.17 -15.33
C GLU A 168 -0.69 7.81 -15.13
N VAL A 169 -0.41 7.19 -13.99
CA VAL A 169 -1.05 5.96 -13.52
C VAL A 169 -1.70 6.21 -12.17
N SER A 170 -2.81 5.55 -11.91
CA SER A 170 -3.50 5.75 -10.63
C SER A 170 -4.23 4.50 -10.19
N VAL A 171 -4.32 4.34 -8.86
CA VAL A 171 -5.09 3.28 -8.22
C VAL A 171 -5.73 3.82 -6.95
N ALA A 172 -6.95 3.40 -6.64
CA ALA A 172 -7.61 3.74 -5.39
C ALA A 172 -8.27 2.51 -4.78
N GLY A 173 -8.32 2.49 -3.45
CA GLY A 173 -8.89 1.38 -2.73
C GLY A 173 -9.42 1.75 -1.35
N THR A 174 -10.24 0.87 -0.80
CA THR A 174 -10.85 0.99 0.51
C THR A 174 -10.91 -0.36 1.24
N LEU A 175 -11.35 -0.32 2.48
CA LEU A 175 -11.74 -1.50 3.23
C LEU A 175 -13.25 -1.60 3.29
N GLY A 176 -13.76 -2.77 2.92
CA GLY A 176 -15.16 -3.15 3.08
C GLY A 176 -15.45 -3.75 4.45
N ALA A 177 -16.53 -4.48 4.57
CA ALA A 177 -16.90 -5.17 5.79
C ALA A 177 -15.80 -6.15 6.24
N ARG A 178 -15.52 -6.19 7.56
CA ARG A 178 -14.47 -7.03 8.17
C ARG A 178 -13.09 -6.78 7.58
N ASP A 179 -12.79 -5.52 7.27
CA ASP A 179 -11.50 -5.07 6.70
C ASP A 179 -11.15 -5.74 5.35
N ALA A 180 -12.16 -6.23 4.62
CA ALA A 180 -11.96 -6.81 3.30
C ALA A 180 -11.42 -5.74 2.33
N GLN A 181 -10.24 -5.96 1.80
CA GLN A 181 -9.59 -5.03 0.89
C GLN A 181 -10.29 -4.97 -0.46
N ARG A 182 -10.44 -3.78 -1.02
CA ARG A 182 -11.03 -3.52 -2.34
C ARG A 182 -10.20 -2.51 -3.11
N VAL A 183 -9.85 -2.84 -4.33
CA VAL A 183 -9.46 -1.88 -5.36
C VAL A 183 -10.74 -1.38 -6.00
N LEU A 184 -10.91 -0.07 -6.08
CA LEU A 184 -12.14 0.58 -6.54
C LEU A 184 -11.97 1.36 -7.82
N ARG A 185 -10.75 1.80 -8.12
CA ARG A 185 -10.45 2.57 -9.31
C ARG A 185 -9.04 2.28 -9.79
N VAL A 186 -8.88 2.13 -11.11
CA VAL A 186 -7.59 1.94 -11.79
C VAL A 186 -7.57 2.84 -13.03
N ASN A 187 -6.59 3.72 -13.14
CA ASN A 187 -6.42 4.67 -14.25
C ASN A 187 -7.70 5.43 -14.62
N GLY A 188 -8.48 5.82 -13.59
CA GLY A 188 -9.74 6.54 -13.76
C GLY A 188 -10.96 5.67 -14.08
N TYR A 189 -10.80 4.37 -14.29
CA TYR A 189 -11.92 3.44 -14.47
C TYR A 189 -12.40 2.92 -13.12
N ASP A 190 -13.71 3.02 -12.88
CA ASP A 190 -14.33 2.40 -11.71
C ASP A 190 -14.36 0.88 -11.92
N ILE A 191 -13.76 0.17 -10.95
CA ILE A 191 -13.61 -1.29 -10.99
C ILE A 191 -13.56 -1.79 -9.54
N GLU A 192 -14.37 -2.79 -9.19
CA GLU A 192 -14.43 -3.29 -7.82
C GLU A 192 -13.91 -4.73 -7.73
N MET A 193 -12.70 -4.89 -7.21
CA MET A 193 -12.10 -6.21 -7.06
C MET A 193 -11.25 -6.33 -5.80
N ALA A 194 -11.14 -7.54 -5.26
CA ALA A 194 -10.18 -7.83 -4.21
C ALA A 194 -8.76 -7.91 -4.79
N PRO A 195 -7.73 -7.30 -4.15
CA PRO A 195 -6.35 -7.57 -4.52
C PRO A 195 -6.05 -9.07 -4.38
N ALA A 196 -5.37 -9.65 -5.36
CA ALA A 196 -4.97 -11.06 -5.38
C ALA A 196 -3.53 -11.20 -5.86
N SER A 197 -2.91 -12.35 -5.58
CA SER A 197 -1.49 -12.60 -5.91
C SER A 197 -1.20 -12.42 -7.42
N ASN A 198 -2.13 -12.76 -8.29
CA ASN A 198 -1.98 -12.55 -9.74
C ASN A 198 -3.14 -11.72 -10.28
N MET A 199 -2.82 -10.55 -10.81
CA MET A 199 -3.79 -9.62 -11.38
C MET A 199 -3.38 -9.25 -12.80
N VAL A 200 -4.37 -9.06 -13.68
CA VAL A 200 -4.15 -8.56 -15.03
C VAL A 200 -5.11 -7.42 -15.30
N PHE A 201 -4.59 -6.33 -15.86
CA PHE A 201 -5.38 -5.19 -16.32
C PHE A 201 -5.19 -5.01 -17.82
N ILE A 202 -6.31 -4.89 -18.57
CA ILE A 202 -6.33 -4.80 -20.03
C ILE A 202 -7.19 -3.59 -20.41
N ALA A 203 -6.59 -2.60 -21.07
CA ALA A 203 -7.30 -1.46 -21.64
C ALA A 203 -7.63 -1.74 -23.11
N TYR A 204 -8.90 -1.65 -23.49
CA TYR A 204 -9.37 -2.04 -24.82
C TYR A 204 -10.60 -1.24 -25.25
N GLU A 205 -10.92 -1.25 -26.54
CA GLU A 205 -12.17 -0.70 -27.10
C GLU A 205 -13.37 -1.58 -26.71
N ASP A 206 -14.39 -1.01 -26.04
CA ASP A 206 -15.57 -1.75 -25.58
C ASP A 206 -16.42 -2.24 -26.75
N ARG A 207 -16.29 -3.52 -27.09
CA ARG A 207 -17.01 -4.20 -28.16
C ARG A 207 -17.37 -5.64 -27.78
N PRO A 208 -18.45 -6.19 -28.37
CA PRO A 208 -18.85 -7.56 -28.13
C PRO A 208 -17.73 -8.56 -28.52
N GLY A 209 -17.63 -9.65 -27.73
CA GLY A 209 -16.71 -10.74 -27.98
C GLY A 209 -15.37 -10.66 -27.29
N VAL A 210 -14.92 -9.49 -26.81
CA VAL A 210 -13.62 -9.30 -26.14
C VAL A 210 -13.46 -10.21 -24.92
N ILE A 211 -14.45 -10.24 -24.04
CA ILE A 211 -14.45 -11.10 -22.84
C ILE A 211 -14.28 -12.58 -23.22
N GLY A 212 -15.05 -13.04 -24.21
CA GLY A 212 -14.95 -14.42 -24.70
C GLY A 212 -13.58 -14.75 -25.26
N THR A 213 -12.98 -13.84 -26.04
CA THR A 213 -11.63 -13.99 -26.59
C THR A 213 -10.58 -14.10 -25.48
N VAL A 214 -10.61 -13.20 -24.49
CA VAL A 214 -9.68 -13.22 -23.34
C VAL A 214 -9.83 -14.52 -22.56
N GLY A 215 -11.08 -14.91 -22.23
CA GLY A 215 -11.36 -16.15 -21.50
C GLY A 215 -10.88 -17.40 -22.24
N THR A 216 -11.08 -17.46 -23.57
CA THR A 216 -10.60 -18.57 -24.39
C THR A 216 -9.06 -18.67 -24.39
N ILE A 217 -8.36 -17.53 -24.58
CA ILE A 217 -6.89 -17.50 -24.60
C ILE A 217 -6.30 -17.94 -23.25
N LEU A 218 -6.87 -17.47 -22.15
CA LEU A 218 -6.43 -17.86 -20.80
C LEU A 218 -6.71 -19.32 -20.52
N GLY A 219 -7.90 -19.83 -20.90
CA GLY A 219 -8.24 -21.26 -20.77
C GLY A 219 -7.34 -22.18 -21.59
N GLU A 220 -6.97 -21.80 -22.82
CA GLU A 220 -6.00 -22.55 -23.65
C GLU A 220 -4.58 -22.55 -23.04
N ALA A 221 -4.25 -21.57 -22.22
CA ALA A 221 -3.00 -21.48 -21.47
C ALA A 221 -3.06 -22.14 -20.09
N ASP A 222 -4.16 -22.84 -19.75
CA ASP A 222 -4.41 -23.48 -18.45
C ASP A 222 -4.39 -22.48 -17.28
N VAL A 223 -4.81 -21.23 -17.53
CA VAL A 223 -4.90 -20.16 -16.53
C VAL A 223 -6.38 -19.92 -16.18
N ASN A 224 -6.74 -20.22 -14.93
CA ASN A 224 -8.09 -20.01 -14.43
C ASN A 224 -8.34 -18.57 -13.98
N ILE A 225 -9.52 -18.03 -14.35
CA ILE A 225 -9.98 -16.71 -13.93
C ILE A 225 -10.81 -16.87 -12.65
N ALA A 226 -10.31 -16.32 -11.53
CA ALA A 226 -11.03 -16.33 -10.26
C ALA A 226 -12.12 -15.25 -10.22
N THR A 227 -11.79 -14.03 -10.66
CA THR A 227 -12.75 -12.93 -10.82
C THR A 227 -12.45 -12.11 -12.05
N MET A 228 -13.48 -11.45 -12.59
CA MET A 228 -13.35 -10.47 -13.67
C MET A 228 -14.31 -9.31 -13.38
N ASP A 229 -13.78 -8.10 -13.55
CA ASP A 229 -14.60 -6.88 -13.55
C ASP A 229 -14.24 -5.99 -14.74
N VAL A 230 -15.21 -5.21 -15.24
CA VAL A 230 -15.04 -4.35 -16.40
C VAL A 230 -15.56 -2.95 -16.10
N GLY A 231 -14.62 -2.04 -15.90
CA GLY A 231 -14.89 -0.61 -15.77
C GLY A 231 -15.02 0.07 -17.13
N ARG A 232 -16.07 0.86 -17.31
CA ARG A 232 -16.28 1.66 -18.52
C ARG A 232 -16.99 2.98 -18.22
N PRO A 233 -16.45 4.13 -18.65
CA PRO A 233 -17.08 5.42 -18.45
C PRO A 233 -18.33 5.58 -19.31
N SER A 234 -18.33 4.99 -20.52
CA SER A 234 -19.43 5.09 -21.49
C SER A 234 -19.49 3.86 -22.39
N LYS A 235 -20.68 3.61 -22.96
CA LYS A 235 -20.86 2.52 -23.93
C LYS A 235 -20.12 2.81 -25.23
N GLY A 236 -19.32 1.85 -25.72
CA GLY A 236 -18.60 1.94 -26.98
C GLY A 236 -17.33 2.80 -26.95
N GLY A 237 -16.87 3.20 -25.77
CA GLY A 237 -15.57 3.84 -25.57
C GLY A 237 -14.49 2.86 -25.14
N THR A 238 -13.42 3.37 -24.51
CA THR A 238 -12.40 2.51 -23.87
C THR A 238 -12.98 1.89 -22.59
N ALA A 239 -12.62 0.63 -22.35
CA ALA A 239 -12.92 -0.11 -21.14
C ALA A 239 -11.64 -0.64 -20.52
N LEU A 240 -11.65 -0.83 -19.21
CA LEU A 240 -10.61 -1.52 -18.47
C LEU A 240 -11.16 -2.83 -17.92
N MET A 241 -10.56 -3.95 -18.30
CA MET A 241 -10.83 -5.25 -17.72
C MET A 241 -9.79 -5.54 -16.64
N GLY A 242 -10.24 -5.81 -15.41
CA GLY A 242 -9.44 -6.33 -14.32
C GLY A 242 -9.74 -7.79 -14.07
N LEU A 243 -8.68 -8.59 -13.97
CA LEU A 243 -8.76 -10.02 -13.73
C LEU A 243 -7.97 -10.37 -12.47
N THR A 244 -8.48 -11.30 -11.67
CA THR A 244 -7.69 -12.05 -10.71
C THR A 244 -7.57 -13.50 -11.19
N LEU A 245 -6.38 -14.06 -11.09
CA LEU A 245 -6.03 -15.35 -11.67
C LEU A 245 -5.42 -16.27 -10.63
N ASP A 246 -5.63 -17.58 -10.78
CA ASP A 246 -5.08 -18.60 -9.87
C ASP A 246 -3.57 -18.81 -10.07
N SER A 247 -3.05 -18.43 -11.25
CA SER A 247 -1.62 -18.53 -11.60
C SER A 247 -1.14 -17.31 -12.39
N PRO A 248 0.18 -17.02 -12.41
CA PRO A 248 0.72 -15.92 -13.21
C PRO A 248 0.54 -16.18 -14.71
N VAL A 249 0.40 -15.11 -15.48
CA VAL A 249 0.29 -15.17 -16.95
C VAL A 249 1.65 -14.97 -17.59
N GLU A 250 2.01 -15.91 -18.45
CA GLU A 250 3.22 -15.80 -19.25
C GLU A 250 3.18 -14.60 -20.21
N PRO A 251 4.30 -13.87 -20.41
CA PRO A 251 4.34 -12.70 -21.30
C PRO A 251 3.83 -12.97 -22.72
N ALA A 252 4.06 -14.18 -23.25
CA ALA A 252 3.58 -14.59 -24.57
C ALA A 252 2.05 -14.68 -24.65
N VAL A 253 1.41 -15.16 -23.56
CA VAL A 253 -0.06 -15.23 -23.46
C VAL A 253 -0.64 -13.82 -23.38
N LEU A 254 -0.03 -12.95 -22.59
CA LEU A 254 -0.44 -11.55 -22.49
C LEU A 254 -0.34 -10.82 -23.83
N ALA A 255 0.77 -11.01 -24.57
CA ALA A 255 0.96 -10.44 -25.90
C ALA A 255 -0.08 -10.98 -26.92
N ARG A 256 -0.43 -12.25 -26.80
CA ARG A 256 -1.49 -12.88 -27.64
C ARG A 256 -2.86 -12.25 -27.35
N ILE A 257 -3.18 -11.99 -26.07
CA ILE A 257 -4.41 -11.30 -25.68
C ILE A 257 -4.43 -9.91 -26.30
N VAL A 258 -3.37 -9.11 -26.10
CA VAL A 258 -3.26 -7.74 -26.65
C VAL A 258 -3.51 -7.73 -28.16
N GLY A 259 -2.86 -8.63 -28.91
CA GLY A 259 -3.04 -8.74 -30.36
C GLY A 259 -4.43 -9.19 -30.79
N ALA A 260 -5.06 -10.13 -30.07
CA ALA A 260 -6.36 -10.69 -30.43
C ALA A 260 -7.52 -9.72 -30.18
N VAL A 261 -7.44 -8.91 -29.12
CA VAL A 261 -8.51 -7.96 -28.77
C VAL A 261 -8.22 -6.54 -29.25
N GLY A 262 -7.03 -6.28 -29.78
CA GLY A 262 -6.60 -4.91 -30.16
C GLY A 262 -6.50 -4.00 -28.94
N ALA A 263 -5.97 -4.53 -27.83
CA ALA A 263 -5.84 -3.75 -26.61
C ALA A 263 -4.78 -2.66 -26.77
N GLU A 264 -5.03 -1.49 -26.16
CA GLU A 264 -4.07 -0.39 -26.07
C GLU A 264 -2.87 -0.77 -25.18
N GLY A 265 -3.09 -1.65 -24.20
CA GLY A 265 -2.09 -2.18 -23.31
C GLY A 265 -2.66 -3.22 -22.35
N ALA A 266 -1.78 -4.07 -21.85
CA ALA A 266 -2.09 -5.01 -20.79
C ALA A 266 -0.93 -5.07 -19.79
N ARG A 267 -1.27 -5.21 -18.52
CA ARG A 267 -0.31 -5.32 -17.41
C ARG A 267 -0.63 -6.51 -16.53
N ALA A 268 0.33 -7.41 -16.37
CA ALA A 268 0.26 -8.47 -15.37
C ALA A 268 1.03 -8.04 -14.13
N ILE A 269 0.41 -8.17 -12.98
CA ILE A 269 0.94 -7.71 -11.69
C ILE A 269 0.90 -8.86 -10.72
N THR A 270 2.05 -9.17 -10.11
CA THR A 270 2.14 -10.14 -9.02
C THR A 270 2.27 -9.40 -7.70
N LEU A 271 1.35 -9.67 -6.78
CA LEU A 271 1.43 -9.24 -5.39
C LEU A 271 2.01 -10.40 -4.58
N GLU A 272 3.12 -10.15 -3.92
CA GLU A 272 3.67 -11.08 -2.93
C GLU A 272 2.80 -11.00 -1.66
N ASP A 273 2.51 -12.14 -1.06
CA ASP A 273 1.77 -12.23 0.22
C ASP A 273 2.62 -11.82 1.41
#